data_9f88abf8ac4b61e9c17f13dfedac6da9
#
_entry.id   9f88abf8ac4b61e9c17f13dfedac6da9
#
_cell.length_a   1.000
_cell.length_b   1.000
_cell.length_c   1.000
_cell.angle_alpha   90.00
_cell.angle_beta   90.00
_cell.angle_gamma   90.00
#
_symmetry.space_group_name_H-M   'P 1'
#
loop_
_entity.id
_entity.type
_entity.pdbx_description
1 polymer ?
#
loop_
_entity_poly.entity_id
_entity_poly.type
_entity_poly.pdbx_seq_one_letter_code
_entity_poly.pdbx_strand_id
1 'polypeptide(L)'
;MRLDKLIEEKLETTRKEMKRLFALKQVMIDGTVEFRQNRNVDSLLHQIEVAGEHLETNESYYLLNKPEKAVTAVSDPEKTTVIDLIASADRFQPLYPVGRLDRDTTGLLLITSNGQLGYEMLLPEKKVSKTYQVVVNERVTPADVTAFENGIVFADGYQCKPADLKILKADKHQSTVLLTIQEGKF
;
A
#
# COMPACT_ATOMS: atom_id res chain seq x y z
N MET A 1 5.16 -11.93 3.72
CA MET A 1 5.75 -12.09 5.10
C MET A 1 7.26 -12.31 5.01
N ARG A 2 8.03 -12.28 6.14
CA ARG A 2 9.45 -12.63 6.12
C ARG A 2 9.62 -14.15 6.00
N LEU A 3 10.61 -14.59 5.21
CA LEU A 3 10.87 -16.01 4.93
C LEU A 3 11.21 -16.82 6.21
N ASP A 4 12.02 -16.26 7.10
CA ASP A 4 12.33 -16.90 8.39
C ASP A 4 11.08 -17.10 9.27
N LYS A 5 10.14 -16.16 9.22
CA LYS A 5 8.87 -16.27 9.95
C LYS A 5 7.93 -17.29 9.33
N LEU A 6 7.87 -17.33 8.01
CA LEU A 6 7.09 -18.33 7.29
C LEU A 6 7.59 -19.75 7.63
N ILE A 7 8.91 -19.98 7.57
CA ILE A 7 9.52 -21.27 7.88
C ILE A 7 9.29 -21.65 9.36
N GLU A 8 9.46 -20.70 10.28
CA GLU A 8 9.22 -20.91 11.72
C GLU A 8 7.75 -21.32 11.96
N GLU A 9 6.80 -20.65 11.33
CA GLU A 9 5.36 -20.89 11.47
C GLU A 9 4.91 -22.23 10.84
N LYS A 10 5.35 -22.51 9.62
CA LYS A 10 4.86 -23.67 8.87
C LYS A 10 5.57 -24.97 9.22
N LEU A 11 6.85 -24.91 9.57
CA LEU A 11 7.67 -26.09 9.85
C LEU A 11 8.04 -26.22 11.34
N GLU A 12 7.52 -25.33 12.20
CA GLU A 12 7.77 -25.32 13.66
C GLU A 12 9.27 -25.37 14.00
N THR A 13 10.11 -24.73 13.17
CA THR A 13 11.57 -24.85 13.25
C THR A 13 12.17 -23.98 14.35
N THR A 14 13.19 -24.53 15.02
CA THR A 14 14.05 -23.76 15.93
C THR A 14 15.03 -22.87 15.13
N ARG A 15 15.63 -21.87 15.79
CA ARG A 15 16.68 -21.03 15.19
C ARG A 15 17.88 -21.85 14.70
N LYS A 16 18.20 -22.97 15.33
CA LYS A 16 19.32 -23.84 14.93
C LYS A 16 18.97 -24.59 13.66
N GLU A 17 17.79 -25.15 13.56
CA GLU A 17 17.28 -25.82 12.36
C GLU A 17 17.13 -24.86 11.19
N MET A 18 16.61 -23.66 11.42
CA MET A 18 16.55 -22.58 10.44
C MET A 18 17.94 -22.33 9.81
N LYS A 19 18.97 -22.09 10.63
CA LYS A 19 20.33 -21.89 10.15
C LYS A 19 20.84 -23.09 9.33
N ARG A 20 20.49 -24.32 9.74
CA ARG A 20 20.88 -25.54 9.03
C ARG A 20 20.21 -25.64 7.65
N LEU A 21 18.92 -25.33 7.54
CA LEU A 21 18.21 -25.32 6.25
C LEU A 21 18.89 -24.39 5.23
N PHE A 22 19.23 -23.17 5.65
CA PHE A 22 19.94 -22.23 4.78
C PHE A 22 21.37 -22.68 4.45
N ALA A 23 22.11 -23.21 5.44
CA ALA A 23 23.47 -23.72 5.23
C ALA A 23 23.53 -24.91 4.27
N LEU A 24 22.52 -25.78 4.31
CA LEU A 24 22.37 -26.95 3.42
C LEU A 24 21.75 -26.59 2.06
N LYS A 25 21.48 -25.29 1.79
CA LYS A 25 20.86 -24.81 0.55
C LYS A 25 19.48 -25.42 0.27
N GLN A 26 18.74 -25.74 1.32
CA GLN A 26 17.42 -26.36 1.24
C GLN A 26 16.28 -25.33 1.20
N VAL A 27 16.57 -24.05 1.08
CA VAL A 27 15.60 -22.97 0.94
C VAL A 27 15.71 -22.40 -0.47
N MET A 28 14.62 -22.51 -1.23
CA MET A 28 14.58 -22.09 -2.64
C MET A 28 13.39 -21.14 -2.86
N ILE A 29 13.64 -20.12 -3.66
CA ILE A 29 12.61 -19.17 -4.13
C ILE A 29 12.70 -19.15 -5.66
N ASP A 30 11.58 -19.43 -6.32
CA ASP A 30 11.50 -19.48 -7.79
C ASP A 30 12.57 -20.38 -8.41
N GLY A 31 12.82 -21.54 -7.80
CA GLY A 31 13.84 -22.51 -8.24
C GLY A 31 15.30 -22.11 -7.95
N THR A 32 15.53 -20.99 -7.26
CA THR A 32 16.88 -20.49 -6.94
C THR A 32 17.13 -20.55 -5.44
N VAL A 33 18.34 -21.01 -5.02
CA VAL A 33 18.71 -21.06 -3.60
C VAL A 33 18.74 -19.65 -3.01
N GLU A 34 17.99 -19.47 -1.92
CA GLU A 34 17.98 -18.22 -1.16
C GLU A 34 18.83 -18.33 0.09
N PHE A 35 19.63 -17.29 0.36
CA PHE A 35 20.51 -17.21 1.53
C PHE A 35 20.07 -16.20 2.58
N ARG A 36 19.17 -15.29 2.21
CA ARG A 36 18.68 -14.21 3.09
C ARG A 36 17.45 -14.67 3.87
N GLN A 37 17.65 -14.96 5.15
CA GLN A 37 16.57 -15.38 6.05
C GLN A 37 15.47 -14.32 6.18
N ASN A 38 15.83 -13.05 6.07
CA ASN A 38 14.92 -11.92 6.19
C ASN A 38 14.28 -11.46 4.88
N ARG A 39 14.48 -12.22 3.77
CA ARG A 39 13.80 -11.92 2.51
C ARG A 39 12.28 -11.94 2.70
N ASN A 40 11.60 -10.96 2.14
CA ASN A 40 10.15 -10.97 2.10
C ASN A 40 9.66 -11.82 0.94
N VAL A 41 8.70 -12.68 1.23
CA VAL A 41 8.11 -13.62 0.29
C VAL A 41 6.59 -13.58 0.37
N ASP A 42 5.97 -13.94 -0.74
CA ASP A 42 4.53 -14.06 -0.90
C ASP A 42 4.28 -15.21 -1.88
N SER A 43 3.53 -16.22 -1.47
CA SER A 43 3.25 -17.41 -2.28
C SER A 43 2.36 -17.13 -3.51
N LEU A 44 1.69 -15.97 -3.56
CA LEU A 44 0.99 -15.50 -4.76
C LEU A 44 1.95 -14.97 -5.83
N LEU A 45 3.18 -14.61 -5.45
CA LEU A 45 4.19 -14.01 -6.32
C LEU A 45 5.43 -14.91 -6.49
N HIS A 46 5.70 -15.80 -5.53
CA HIS A 46 6.91 -16.61 -5.47
C HIS A 46 6.56 -18.08 -5.24
N GLN A 47 7.29 -18.96 -5.88
CA GLN A 47 7.31 -20.37 -5.52
C GLN A 47 8.32 -20.56 -4.38
N ILE A 48 7.82 -20.90 -3.19
CA ILE A 48 8.63 -21.04 -1.97
C ILE A 48 8.77 -22.52 -1.66
N GLU A 49 10.00 -23.02 -1.65
CA GLU A 49 10.30 -24.42 -1.35
C GLU A 49 11.35 -24.51 -0.23
N VAL A 50 11.06 -25.33 0.78
CA VAL A 50 11.96 -25.55 1.93
C VAL A 50 12.06 -27.04 2.20
N ALA A 51 13.27 -27.60 2.10
CA ALA A 51 13.54 -29.04 2.27
C ALA A 51 12.66 -29.95 1.38
N GLY A 52 12.26 -29.47 0.19
CA GLY A 52 11.37 -30.19 -0.73
C GLY A 52 9.88 -29.96 -0.50
N GLU A 53 9.49 -29.20 0.52
CA GLU A 53 8.10 -28.85 0.79
C GLU A 53 7.77 -27.45 0.25
N HIS A 54 6.62 -27.32 -0.42
CA HIS A 54 6.10 -26.02 -0.84
C HIS A 54 5.39 -25.33 0.31
N LEU A 55 5.78 -24.08 0.58
CA LEU A 55 5.19 -23.28 1.63
C LEU A 55 4.31 -22.17 1.04
N GLU A 56 3.14 -21.98 1.65
CA GLU A 56 2.20 -20.91 1.29
C GLU A 56 2.11 -19.87 2.39
N THR A 57 2.09 -18.59 1.98
CA THR A 57 1.76 -17.47 2.86
C THR A 57 0.25 -17.33 2.96
N ASN A 58 -0.24 -16.92 4.12
CA ASN A 58 -1.67 -16.70 4.36
C ASN A 58 -2.07 -15.23 4.29
N GLU A 59 -1.39 -14.44 3.46
CA GLU A 59 -1.62 -13.01 3.37
C GLU A 59 -2.92 -12.71 2.62
N SER A 60 -3.63 -11.69 3.11
CA SER A 60 -4.90 -11.23 2.55
C SER A 60 -4.74 -9.89 1.87
N TYR A 61 -5.44 -9.71 0.74
CA TYR A 61 -5.44 -8.48 -0.06
C TYR A 61 -6.86 -8.13 -0.45
N TYR A 62 -7.28 -6.92 -0.11
CA TYR A 62 -8.61 -6.40 -0.43
C TYR A 62 -8.47 -5.06 -1.17
N LEU A 63 -9.19 -4.93 -2.26
CA LEU A 63 -9.38 -3.64 -2.92
C LEU A 63 -10.73 -3.09 -2.51
N LEU A 64 -10.70 -2.06 -1.68
CA LEU A 64 -11.90 -1.38 -1.22
C LEU A 64 -12.18 -0.16 -2.09
N ASN A 65 -13.39 -0.06 -2.64
CA ASN A 65 -13.92 1.22 -3.06
C ASN A 65 -14.45 1.94 -1.81
N LYS A 66 -13.56 2.71 -1.16
CA LYS A 66 -13.88 3.37 0.11
C LYS A 66 -15.06 4.30 -0.06
N PRO A 67 -16.14 4.14 0.71
CA PRO A 67 -17.25 5.08 0.73
C PRO A 67 -16.89 6.33 1.54
N GLU A 68 -17.72 7.38 1.41
CA GLU A 68 -17.71 8.51 2.33
C GLU A 68 -18.00 8.04 3.77
N LYS A 69 -17.59 8.86 4.74
CA LYS A 69 -17.81 8.72 6.19
C LYS A 69 -17.04 7.59 6.87
N ALA A 70 -16.39 6.67 6.16
CA ALA A 70 -15.48 5.71 6.74
C ALA A 70 -14.07 6.33 6.93
N VAL A 71 -13.49 6.15 8.12
CA VAL A 71 -12.14 6.62 8.40
C VAL A 71 -11.09 5.58 8.01
N THR A 72 -9.95 6.04 7.49
CA THR A 72 -8.82 5.16 7.14
C THR A 72 -7.99 4.88 8.39
N ALA A 73 -8.47 3.95 9.19
CA ALA A 73 -7.83 3.48 10.42
C ALA A 73 -8.06 1.98 10.59
N VAL A 74 -7.25 1.34 11.42
CA VAL A 74 -7.42 -0.07 11.81
C VAL A 74 -8.58 -0.22 12.80
N SER A 75 -8.71 0.73 13.71
CA SER A 75 -9.80 0.82 14.69
C SER A 75 -10.06 2.27 15.06
N ASP A 76 -11.30 2.58 15.43
CA ASP A 76 -11.71 3.88 15.96
C ASP A 76 -12.86 3.65 16.96
N PRO A 77 -12.88 4.28 18.13
CA PRO A 77 -13.90 4.03 19.15
C PRO A 77 -15.28 4.60 18.78
N GLU A 78 -15.36 5.59 17.89
CA GLU A 78 -16.59 6.31 17.58
C GLU A 78 -17.03 6.20 16.12
N LYS A 79 -16.08 5.91 15.21
CA LYS A 79 -16.31 6.00 13.77
C LYS A 79 -16.09 4.67 13.09
N THR A 80 -16.91 4.36 12.10
CA THR A 80 -16.72 3.21 11.23
C THR A 80 -15.40 3.36 10.49
N THR A 81 -14.53 2.35 10.59
CA THR A 81 -13.25 2.29 9.89
C THR A 81 -13.37 1.53 8.58
N VAL A 82 -12.35 1.66 7.74
CA VAL A 82 -12.26 0.89 6.49
C VAL A 82 -12.14 -0.61 6.75
N ILE A 83 -11.60 -1.02 7.92
CA ILE A 83 -11.52 -2.43 8.31
C ILE A 83 -12.91 -2.98 8.69
N ASP A 84 -13.78 -2.15 9.30
CA ASP A 84 -15.13 -2.57 9.66
C ASP A 84 -16.02 -2.88 8.45
N LEU A 85 -15.65 -2.36 7.27
CA LEU A 85 -16.35 -2.63 6.01
C LEU A 85 -16.02 -4.02 5.41
N ILE A 86 -14.97 -4.69 5.89
CA ILE A 86 -14.67 -6.06 5.50
C ILE A 86 -15.49 -7.00 6.37
N ALA A 87 -16.10 -8.03 5.78
CA ALA A 87 -16.86 -9.00 6.54
C ALA A 87 -15.98 -9.69 7.61
N SER A 88 -16.54 -9.91 8.80
CA SER A 88 -15.79 -10.52 9.91
C SER A 88 -15.26 -11.91 9.57
N ALA A 89 -15.98 -12.67 8.74
CA ALA A 89 -15.57 -13.97 8.25
C ALA A 89 -14.31 -13.91 7.36
N ASP A 90 -13.98 -12.76 6.81
CA ASP A 90 -12.83 -12.56 5.92
C ASP A 90 -11.63 -11.93 6.64
N ARG A 91 -11.74 -11.65 7.95
CA ARG A 91 -10.68 -11.02 8.77
C ARG A 91 -9.87 -12.07 9.50
N PHE A 92 -9.20 -12.95 8.78
CA PHE A 92 -8.40 -14.05 9.38
C PHE A 92 -7.11 -13.59 10.05
N GLN A 93 -6.63 -12.38 9.71
CA GLN A 93 -5.35 -11.82 10.18
C GLN A 93 -5.49 -10.32 10.45
N PRO A 94 -4.54 -9.72 11.19
CA PRO A 94 -4.50 -8.28 11.33
C PRO A 94 -4.38 -7.59 9.97
N LEU A 95 -5.40 -6.82 9.62
CA LEU A 95 -5.48 -6.06 8.37
C LEU A 95 -5.18 -4.59 8.62
N TYR A 96 -4.56 -3.94 7.65
CA TYR A 96 -4.31 -2.49 7.69
C TYR A 96 -4.39 -1.89 6.30
N PRO A 97 -4.81 -0.62 6.19
CA PRO A 97 -4.89 0.09 4.93
C PRO A 97 -3.50 0.52 4.45
N VAL A 98 -3.25 0.42 3.16
CA VAL A 98 -2.03 0.90 2.50
C VAL A 98 -2.23 2.34 2.06
N GLY A 99 -1.81 3.27 2.88
CA GLY A 99 -2.06 4.69 2.72
C GLY A 99 -3.37 5.12 3.38
N ARG A 100 -3.71 6.37 3.14
CA ARG A 100 -4.90 6.97 3.75
C ARG A 100 -5.66 7.81 2.73
N LEU A 101 -6.97 7.71 2.78
CA LEU A 101 -7.91 8.64 2.18
C LEU A 101 -8.68 9.33 3.31
N ASP A 102 -8.97 10.60 3.15
CA ASP A 102 -9.75 11.35 4.11
C ASP A 102 -11.15 10.76 4.24
N ARG A 103 -11.84 11.09 5.33
CA ARG A 103 -13.15 10.55 5.64
C ARG A 103 -14.17 10.76 4.51
N ASP A 104 -14.10 11.92 3.88
CA ASP A 104 -15.04 12.32 2.81
C ASP A 104 -14.49 12.03 1.39
N THR A 105 -13.26 11.52 1.30
CA THR A 105 -12.67 11.05 0.04
C THR A 105 -13.15 9.62 -0.24
N THR A 106 -13.57 9.37 -1.47
CA THR A 106 -14.00 8.04 -1.96
C THR A 106 -12.96 7.45 -2.91
N GLY A 107 -13.03 6.15 -3.15
CA GLY A 107 -12.25 5.48 -4.18
C GLY A 107 -11.33 4.38 -3.68
N LEU A 108 -10.35 4.04 -4.50
CA LEU A 108 -9.51 2.87 -4.31
C LEU A 108 -8.62 2.95 -3.07
N LEU A 109 -8.76 1.98 -2.18
CA LEU A 109 -7.89 1.76 -1.04
C LEU A 109 -7.49 0.28 -0.97
N LEU A 110 -6.21 0.00 -0.96
CA LEU A 110 -5.69 -1.34 -0.72
C LEU A 110 -5.66 -1.60 0.80
N ILE A 111 -6.17 -2.75 1.21
CA ILE A 111 -6.09 -3.25 2.58
C ILE A 111 -5.43 -4.62 2.53
N THR A 112 -4.47 -4.88 3.40
CA THR A 112 -3.70 -6.13 3.40
C THR A 112 -3.21 -6.51 4.79
N SER A 113 -2.88 -7.78 4.98
CA SER A 113 -2.08 -8.27 6.10
C SER A 113 -0.57 -8.27 5.81
N ASN A 114 -0.16 -8.02 4.55
CA ASN A 114 1.25 -7.98 4.13
C ASN A 114 1.91 -6.62 4.46
N GLY A 115 2.53 -6.53 5.66
CA GLY A 115 3.21 -5.33 6.15
C GLY A 115 4.30 -4.80 5.25
N GLN A 116 5.02 -5.70 4.61
CA GLN A 116 6.12 -5.34 3.76
C GLN A 116 5.63 -4.68 2.46
N LEU A 117 4.61 -5.25 1.81
CA LEU A 117 4.02 -4.66 0.63
C LEU A 117 3.50 -3.25 0.93
N GLY A 118 2.73 -3.12 2.01
CA GLY A 118 2.19 -1.82 2.43
C GLY A 118 3.29 -0.79 2.69
N TYR A 119 4.34 -1.19 3.40
CA TYR A 119 5.51 -0.34 3.65
C TYR A 119 6.19 0.09 2.35
N GLU A 120 6.51 -0.85 1.45
CA GLU A 120 7.19 -0.54 0.19
C GLU A 120 6.36 0.36 -0.73
N MET A 121 5.05 0.16 -0.80
CA MET A 121 4.16 1.02 -1.58
C MET A 121 4.07 2.46 -1.06
N LEU A 122 4.35 2.66 0.23
CA LEU A 122 4.30 3.98 0.86
C LEU A 122 5.67 4.67 0.93
N LEU A 123 6.77 3.96 0.65
CA LEU A 123 8.11 4.54 0.63
C LEU A 123 8.22 5.63 -0.44
N PRO A 124 8.67 6.85 -0.09
CA PRO A 124 8.83 7.95 -1.04
C PRO A 124 9.80 7.62 -2.19
N GLU A 125 10.81 6.77 -1.94
CA GLU A 125 11.80 6.34 -2.93
C GLU A 125 11.19 5.45 -4.03
N LYS A 126 10.10 4.75 -3.73
CA LYS A 126 9.38 3.91 -4.72
C LYS A 126 8.55 4.72 -5.70
N LYS A 127 8.29 5.99 -5.40
CA LYS A 127 7.57 6.94 -6.27
C LYS A 127 6.26 6.38 -6.82
N VAL A 128 5.53 5.62 -6.00
CA VAL A 128 4.22 5.07 -6.40
C VAL A 128 3.25 6.23 -6.61
N SER A 129 2.84 6.41 -7.86
CA SER A 129 1.92 7.48 -8.25
C SER A 129 0.51 7.20 -7.76
N LYS A 130 -0.15 8.24 -7.28
CA LYS A 130 -1.56 8.24 -6.87
C LYS A 130 -2.30 9.30 -7.65
N THR A 131 -3.34 8.90 -8.38
CA THR A 131 -4.15 9.83 -9.19
C THR A 131 -5.50 10.02 -8.54
N TYR A 132 -5.88 11.27 -8.34
CA TYR A 132 -7.14 11.69 -7.76
C TYR A 132 -7.94 12.48 -8.79
N GLN A 133 -9.22 12.17 -8.93
CA GLN A 133 -10.16 13.06 -9.58
C GLN A 133 -10.67 14.04 -8.54
N VAL A 134 -10.45 15.32 -8.80
CA VAL A 134 -10.79 16.40 -7.87
C VAL A 134 -11.75 17.36 -8.52
N VAL A 135 -12.77 17.74 -7.78
CA VAL A 135 -13.70 18.81 -8.15
C VAL A 135 -13.37 20.01 -7.28
N VAL A 136 -13.06 21.13 -7.90
CA VAL A 136 -12.74 22.39 -7.20
C VAL A 136 -13.72 23.49 -7.60
N ASN A 137 -14.00 24.38 -6.68
CA ASN A 137 -14.69 25.61 -6.98
C ASN A 137 -13.81 26.50 -7.85
N GLU A 138 -14.43 27.28 -8.71
CA GLU A 138 -13.80 28.20 -9.66
C GLU A 138 -13.07 27.47 -10.81
N ARG A 139 -12.50 28.29 -11.67
CA ARG A 139 -11.88 27.86 -12.92
C ARG A 139 -10.39 27.57 -12.72
N VAL A 140 -10.00 26.33 -12.93
CA VAL A 140 -8.58 25.96 -13.09
C VAL A 140 -8.11 26.34 -14.48
N THR A 141 -6.92 26.91 -14.56
CA THR A 141 -6.32 27.48 -15.77
C THR A 141 -5.00 26.79 -16.13
N PRO A 142 -4.45 26.99 -17.35
CA PRO A 142 -3.13 26.49 -17.69
C PRO A 142 -1.99 27.02 -16.77
N ALA A 143 -2.17 28.21 -16.17
CA ALA A 143 -1.21 28.75 -15.21
C ALA A 143 -1.14 27.89 -13.93
N ASP A 144 -2.29 27.36 -13.50
CA ASP A 144 -2.35 26.46 -12.34
C ASP A 144 -1.65 25.12 -12.68
N VAL A 145 -1.80 24.60 -13.89
CA VAL A 145 -1.08 23.41 -14.34
C VAL A 145 0.43 23.63 -14.24
N THR A 146 0.93 24.75 -14.75
CA THR A 146 2.35 25.09 -14.64
C THR A 146 2.81 25.26 -13.18
N ALA A 147 1.96 25.82 -12.31
CA ALA A 147 2.27 25.93 -10.89
C ALA A 147 2.44 24.56 -10.21
N PHE A 148 1.57 23.59 -10.53
CA PHE A 148 1.69 22.22 -10.02
C PHE A 148 2.93 21.50 -10.55
N GLU A 149 3.28 21.68 -11.83
CA GLU A 149 4.51 21.13 -12.44
C GLU A 149 5.78 21.64 -11.77
N ASN A 150 5.77 22.89 -11.25
CA ASN A 150 6.90 23.48 -10.51
C ASN A 150 6.86 23.18 -9.00
N GLY A 151 5.79 22.61 -8.51
CA GLY A 151 5.55 22.39 -7.08
C GLY A 151 4.97 23.64 -6.39
N ILE A 152 3.71 23.55 -5.99
CA ILE A 152 3.01 24.64 -5.29
C ILE A 152 3.61 24.90 -3.92
N VAL A 153 3.51 26.14 -3.44
CA VAL A 153 3.95 26.54 -2.11
C VAL A 153 2.72 26.81 -1.25
N PHE A 154 2.61 26.11 -0.12
CA PHE A 154 1.54 26.33 0.86
C PHE A 154 1.75 27.64 1.65
N ALA A 155 0.70 28.09 2.32
CA ALA A 155 0.72 29.34 3.09
C ALA A 155 1.76 29.34 4.23
N ASP A 156 2.13 28.16 4.74
CA ASP A 156 3.19 27.97 5.74
C ASP A 156 4.61 27.99 5.15
N GLY A 157 4.74 28.18 3.83
CA GLY A 157 6.02 28.20 3.11
C GLY A 157 6.52 26.81 2.68
N TYR A 158 5.78 25.73 2.94
CA TYR A 158 6.16 24.40 2.47
C TYR A 158 5.98 24.30 0.95
N GLN A 159 7.05 23.92 0.26
CA GLN A 159 7.02 23.66 -1.18
C GLN A 159 6.75 22.16 -1.44
N CYS A 160 5.65 21.87 -2.13
CA CYS A 160 5.31 20.54 -2.59
C CYS A 160 6.26 20.08 -3.70
N LYS A 161 6.39 18.77 -3.87
CA LYS A 161 7.04 18.22 -5.07
C LYS A 161 6.21 18.52 -6.31
N PRO A 162 6.84 18.53 -7.50
CA PRO A 162 6.13 18.58 -8.77
C PRO A 162 5.03 17.52 -8.86
N ALA A 163 3.87 17.94 -9.39
CA ALA A 163 2.71 17.09 -9.58
C ALA A 163 2.12 17.30 -10.97
N ASP A 164 1.50 16.26 -11.53
CA ASP A 164 0.81 16.34 -12.82
C ASP A 164 -0.66 16.71 -12.59
N LEU A 165 -1.09 17.85 -13.14
CA LEU A 165 -2.45 18.35 -13.08
C LEU A 165 -3.06 18.39 -14.48
N LYS A 166 -4.07 17.56 -14.73
CA LYS A 166 -4.78 17.53 -16.01
C LYS A 166 -6.20 18.06 -15.86
N ILE A 167 -6.54 19.11 -16.59
CA ILE A 167 -7.89 19.68 -16.63
C ILE A 167 -8.78 18.76 -17.48
N LEU A 168 -9.83 18.19 -16.89
CA LEU A 168 -10.86 17.44 -17.61
C LEU A 168 -12.00 18.35 -18.09
N LYS A 169 -12.44 19.24 -17.20
CA LYS A 169 -13.49 20.23 -17.45
C LYS A 169 -13.24 21.46 -16.60
N ALA A 170 -13.43 22.64 -17.16
CA ALA A 170 -13.36 23.88 -16.42
C ALA A 170 -14.39 24.89 -16.94
N ASP A 171 -15.16 25.48 -16.03
CA ASP A 171 -16.05 26.59 -16.29
C ASP A 171 -15.85 27.71 -15.26
N LYS A 172 -16.74 28.72 -15.22
CA LYS A 172 -16.58 29.86 -14.30
C LYS A 172 -16.71 29.48 -12.82
N HIS A 173 -17.42 28.42 -12.52
CA HIS A 173 -17.87 28.10 -11.16
C HIS A 173 -17.21 26.85 -10.61
N GLN A 174 -16.74 25.97 -11.50
CA GLN A 174 -16.24 24.66 -11.09
C GLN A 174 -15.26 24.10 -12.13
N SER A 175 -14.30 23.35 -11.65
CA SER A 175 -13.41 22.56 -12.50
C SER A 175 -13.29 21.14 -11.99
N THR A 176 -13.18 20.19 -12.93
CA THR A 176 -12.84 18.80 -12.64
C THR A 176 -11.46 18.52 -13.22
N VAL A 177 -10.56 18.04 -12.37
CA VAL A 177 -9.16 17.78 -12.72
C VAL A 177 -8.73 16.38 -12.31
N LEU A 178 -7.70 15.84 -12.95
CA LEU A 178 -6.92 14.73 -12.44
C LEU A 178 -5.62 15.27 -11.86
N LEU A 179 -5.35 14.94 -10.61
CA LEU A 179 -4.13 15.29 -9.92
C LEU A 179 -3.35 14.01 -9.63
N THR A 180 -2.14 13.88 -10.20
CA THR A 180 -1.24 12.76 -9.95
C THR A 180 -0.07 13.22 -9.11
N ILE A 181 0.09 12.59 -7.92
CA ILE A 181 1.16 12.87 -6.97
C ILE A 181 1.96 11.62 -6.64
N GLN A 182 3.22 11.81 -6.22
CA GLN A 182 4.13 10.74 -5.77
C GLN A 182 4.51 10.89 -4.29
N GLU A 183 3.96 11.88 -3.63
CA GLU A 183 4.14 12.08 -2.20
C GLU A 183 2.79 12.01 -1.47
N GLY A 184 2.84 11.83 -0.16
CA GLY A 184 1.70 11.95 0.72
C GLY A 184 2.22 12.49 2.03
N LYS A 185 1.90 13.73 2.35
CA LYS A 185 2.45 14.40 3.53
C LYS A 185 1.45 14.56 4.67
N PHE A 186 0.23 14.10 4.52
CA PHE A 186 -0.76 14.20 5.60
C PHE A 186 -1.61 12.96 5.68
#